data_85b1992354fe09644d7aad9796f312e6
#
_entry.id   85b1992354fe09644d7aad9796f312e6
#
_cell.length_a   1.000
_cell.length_b   1.000
_cell.length_c   1.000
_cell.angle_alpha   90.00
_cell.angle_beta   90.00
_cell.angle_gamma   90.00
#
_symmetry.space_group_name_H-M   'P 1'
#
loop_
_entity.id
_entity.type
_entity.pdbx_description
1 polymer ?
#
loop_
_entity_poly.entity_id
_entity_poly.type
_entity_poly.pdbx_seq_one_letter_code
_entity_poly.pdbx_strand_id
1 'polypeptide(L)'
;MKKNLTRIATVAAILLIVSSCKKEFDQNKGQGNDAVASNLAGAKPNIILLIGDDIGREIPHYNGGSYNTPNLDFMAANGTQFRFFFSHPDGPPSRLALVTGKYCYRNWVHFGYLPQTSLTFANMLHDGGYSTCFVGKWQFDGGDTSIHQHGFDKYIVFMPFNPIVNHGHDQYYRRYKNPYLYRDGRWLTSLEVKGKYSEDMFYYYASKFIDSNKTKPFLLVYSHNLAQKPWVPTPDDPLFATWDPSVDDEGRDSVIYFPEMVEYMDKTIGKIITKVQTSGLANNTYIFYVSDNATNTIIRSMYGGQLIRGSKDSTTFNGINVPMLVYAPGMVPTGSVDTSLVDMTDFFPTFADISGLSKTLYKPLDGTTFYDNLLGAPVDQRKNVYCYWPREYQQKINLSYVTDYNYKLYDSLNGGKFYNIRLDKYEKSPIPDNQLTLKEQTIKGQFKKQIDKGLAVWDANH
;
A
#
# COMPACT_ATOMS: atom_id res chain seq x y z
N MET A 1 -10.10 -57.40 48.10
CA MET A 1 -11.15 -56.52 47.52
C MET A 1 -11.25 -55.15 48.18
N LYS A 2 -10.17 -54.54 48.70
CA LYS A 2 -10.18 -53.15 49.29
C LYS A 2 -9.25 -52.15 48.66
N LYS A 3 -8.62 -52.48 47.52
CA LYS A 3 -7.69 -51.59 46.83
C LYS A 3 -8.23 -50.86 45.55
N ASN A 4 -9.44 -51.28 45.11
CA ASN A 4 -10.01 -50.75 43.87
C ASN A 4 -11.08 -49.66 44.08
N LEU A 5 -11.55 -49.41 45.31
CA LEU A 5 -12.53 -48.33 45.56
C LEU A 5 -11.92 -46.94 45.73
N THR A 6 -10.63 -46.84 46.12
CA THR A 6 -9.97 -45.57 46.38
C THR A 6 -9.53 -44.86 45.07
N ARG A 7 -9.36 -45.62 43.96
CA ARG A 7 -8.99 -45.05 42.67
C ARG A 7 -10.16 -44.44 41.88
N ILE A 8 -11.38 -44.88 42.15
CA ILE A 8 -12.57 -44.39 41.46
C ILE A 8 -13.04 -43.05 42.06
N ALA A 9 -12.88 -42.87 43.37
CA ALA A 9 -13.24 -41.61 44.03
C ALA A 9 -12.31 -40.43 43.64
N THR A 10 -11.02 -40.70 43.36
CA THR A 10 -10.05 -39.65 42.98
C THR A 10 -10.26 -39.18 41.55
N VAL A 11 -10.70 -40.02 40.62
CA VAL A 11 -10.97 -39.65 39.23
C VAL A 11 -12.27 -38.83 39.12
N ALA A 12 -13.28 -39.11 39.94
CA ALA A 12 -14.53 -38.38 39.99
C ALA A 12 -14.35 -36.93 40.56
N ALA A 13 -13.46 -36.77 41.55
CA ALA A 13 -13.14 -35.45 42.12
C ALA A 13 -12.36 -34.53 41.14
N ILE A 14 -11.46 -35.13 40.33
CA ILE A 14 -10.69 -34.35 39.32
C ILE A 14 -11.60 -33.91 38.15
N LEU A 15 -12.57 -34.72 37.76
CA LEU A 15 -13.53 -34.38 36.71
C LEU A 15 -14.51 -33.26 37.13
N LEU A 16 -14.87 -33.15 38.41
CA LEU A 16 -15.72 -32.06 38.91
C LEU A 16 -15.00 -30.73 39.03
N ILE A 17 -13.67 -30.71 39.30
CA ILE A 17 -12.87 -29.49 39.37
C ILE A 17 -12.62 -28.91 37.95
N VAL A 18 -12.45 -29.77 36.94
CA VAL A 18 -12.26 -29.32 35.55
C VAL A 18 -13.57 -28.76 34.94
N SER A 19 -14.72 -29.25 35.37
CA SER A 19 -16.04 -28.74 34.91
C SER A 19 -16.39 -27.39 35.54
N SER A 20 -15.95 -27.11 36.77
CA SER A 20 -16.19 -25.82 37.44
C SER A 20 -15.34 -24.70 36.85
N CYS A 21 -14.06 -24.95 36.47
CA CYS A 21 -13.20 -23.96 35.82
C CYS A 21 -13.65 -23.61 34.40
N LYS A 22 -14.34 -24.53 33.68
CA LYS A 22 -14.88 -24.21 32.33
C LYS A 22 -16.10 -23.27 32.39
N LYS A 23 -16.89 -23.32 33.45
CA LYS A 23 -18.07 -22.43 33.59
C LYS A 23 -17.71 -21.02 33.99
N GLU A 24 -16.64 -20.78 34.74
CA GLU A 24 -16.20 -19.43 35.06
C GLU A 24 -15.48 -18.73 33.88
N PHE A 25 -14.85 -19.51 32.97
CA PHE A 25 -14.16 -18.92 31.80
C PHE A 25 -15.14 -18.50 30.68
N ASP A 26 -16.32 -19.15 30.58
CA ASP A 26 -17.33 -18.79 29.58
C ASP A 26 -18.27 -17.63 30.01
N GLN A 27 -18.39 -17.33 31.30
CA GLN A 27 -19.23 -16.20 31.76
C GLN A 27 -18.55 -14.82 31.62
N ASN A 28 -17.21 -14.76 31.51
CA ASN A 28 -16.49 -13.49 31.30
C ASN A 28 -16.28 -13.15 29.82
N LYS A 29 -16.64 -14.01 28.86
CA LYS A 29 -16.57 -13.69 27.43
C LYS A 29 -17.80 -12.97 26.87
N GLY A 30 -18.93 -12.97 27.59
CA GLY A 30 -20.19 -12.44 27.06
C GLY A 30 -20.49 -10.99 27.39
N GLN A 31 -19.86 -10.37 28.40
CA GLN A 31 -20.24 -9.03 28.83
C GLN A 31 -19.27 -7.92 28.41
N GLY A 32 -18.05 -8.23 27.96
CA GLY A 32 -17.08 -7.23 27.48
C GLY A 32 -17.21 -6.88 25.99
N ASN A 33 -17.65 -7.83 25.16
CA ASN A 33 -17.71 -7.65 23.71
C ASN A 33 -19.03 -7.01 23.24
N ASP A 34 -20.15 -7.25 23.94
CA ASP A 34 -21.45 -6.71 23.52
C ASP A 34 -21.60 -5.22 23.80
N ALA A 35 -20.93 -4.69 24.82
CA ALA A 35 -20.94 -3.25 25.13
C ALA A 35 -20.02 -2.43 24.19
N VAL A 36 -18.95 -3.02 23.66
CA VAL A 36 -18.07 -2.39 22.67
C VAL A 36 -18.69 -2.47 21.28
N ALA A 37 -19.32 -3.59 20.93
CA ALA A 37 -20.03 -3.76 19.65
C ALA A 37 -21.26 -2.83 19.54
N SER A 38 -21.96 -2.53 20.64
CA SER A 38 -23.14 -1.66 20.63
C SER A 38 -22.83 -0.17 20.47
N ASN A 39 -21.62 0.28 20.82
CA ASN A 39 -21.20 1.67 20.65
C ASN A 39 -20.58 1.99 19.28
N LEU A 40 -20.23 0.95 18.49
CA LEU A 40 -19.67 1.10 17.13
C LEU A 40 -20.74 0.92 16.04
N ALA A 41 -21.95 0.49 16.37
CA ALA A 41 -23.03 0.33 15.41
C ALA A 41 -23.48 1.69 14.87
N GLY A 42 -22.85 2.14 13.77
CA GLY A 42 -23.18 3.36 13.03
C GLY A 42 -22.05 4.40 12.89
N ALA A 43 -20.93 4.27 13.58
CA ALA A 43 -19.79 5.16 13.39
C ALA A 43 -18.99 4.76 12.14
N LYS A 44 -18.83 5.69 11.19
CA LYS A 44 -17.96 5.48 10.02
C LYS A 44 -16.52 5.23 10.47
N PRO A 45 -15.83 4.15 10.00
CA PRO A 45 -14.46 3.86 10.39
C PRO A 45 -13.47 4.90 9.87
N ASN A 46 -12.40 5.15 10.62
CA ASN A 46 -11.25 5.87 10.09
C ASN A 46 -10.47 5.00 9.11
N ILE A 47 -9.83 5.64 8.15
CA ILE A 47 -8.99 4.98 7.15
C ILE A 47 -7.61 5.63 7.17
N ILE A 48 -6.58 4.83 7.37
CA ILE A 48 -5.17 5.23 7.25
C ILE A 48 -4.55 4.38 6.15
N LEU A 49 -3.98 5.03 5.13
CA LEU A 49 -3.27 4.38 4.04
C LEU A 49 -1.79 4.77 4.10
N LEU A 50 -0.95 3.83 4.48
CA LEU A 50 0.50 3.95 4.53
C LEU A 50 1.08 3.43 3.22
N ILE A 51 1.87 4.24 2.52
CA ILE A 51 2.46 3.89 1.21
C ILE A 51 3.97 3.93 1.34
N GLY A 52 4.64 2.77 1.22
CA GLY A 52 6.10 2.68 1.09
C GLY A 52 6.55 3.05 -0.32
N ASP A 53 7.74 3.60 -0.45
CA ASP A 53 8.33 4.02 -1.73
C ASP A 53 9.51 3.10 -2.08
N ASP A 54 9.44 2.44 -3.23
CA ASP A 54 10.46 1.47 -3.70
C ASP A 54 10.65 0.25 -2.78
N ILE A 55 9.57 -0.29 -2.21
CA ILE A 55 9.59 -1.45 -1.30
C ILE A 55 8.99 -2.67 -2.00
N GLY A 56 9.84 -3.55 -2.53
CA GLY A 56 9.42 -4.82 -3.11
C GLY A 56 9.01 -5.85 -2.06
N ARG A 57 8.40 -6.93 -2.52
CA ARG A 57 7.95 -8.05 -1.68
C ARG A 57 9.06 -8.72 -0.88
N GLU A 58 10.30 -8.59 -1.33
CA GLU A 58 11.49 -9.19 -0.72
C GLU A 58 12.03 -8.41 0.48
N ILE A 59 11.50 -7.24 0.77
CA ILE A 59 12.02 -6.37 1.81
C ILE A 59 11.47 -6.73 3.19
N PRO A 60 10.13 -6.81 3.42
CA PRO A 60 9.61 -7.05 4.76
C PRO A 60 9.95 -8.44 5.31
N HIS A 61 10.32 -8.49 6.59
CA HIS A 61 10.70 -9.73 7.28
C HIS A 61 9.57 -10.76 7.31
N TYR A 62 8.31 -10.35 7.59
CA TYR A 62 7.16 -11.26 7.61
C TYR A 62 6.98 -12.04 6.31
N ASN A 63 7.46 -11.51 5.19
CA ASN A 63 7.34 -12.15 3.88
C ASN A 63 8.59 -12.94 3.48
N GLY A 64 9.59 -13.05 4.36
CA GLY A 64 10.84 -13.78 4.14
C GLY A 64 12.03 -12.90 3.73
N GLY A 65 11.91 -11.60 3.82
CA GLY A 65 13.00 -10.64 3.70
C GLY A 65 13.93 -10.67 4.91
N SER A 66 15.10 -10.06 4.78
CA SER A 66 16.13 -10.03 5.83
C SER A 66 16.22 -8.70 6.59
N TYR A 67 15.40 -7.72 6.24
CA TYR A 67 15.40 -6.43 6.90
C TYR A 67 14.62 -6.48 8.21
N ASN A 68 15.07 -5.71 9.21
CA ASN A 68 14.41 -5.64 10.51
C ASN A 68 13.17 -4.74 10.43
N THR A 69 12.00 -5.36 10.27
CA THR A 69 10.72 -4.66 10.09
C THR A 69 9.66 -5.14 11.10
N PRO A 70 9.92 -4.97 12.43
CA PRO A 70 9.06 -5.54 13.48
C PRO A 70 7.64 -4.98 13.50
N ASN A 71 7.40 -3.77 12.98
CA ASN A 71 6.06 -3.19 12.96
C ASN A 71 5.23 -3.70 11.78
N LEU A 72 5.85 -3.98 10.62
CA LEU A 72 5.21 -4.72 9.54
C LEU A 72 4.94 -6.17 9.95
N ASP A 73 5.87 -6.81 10.68
CA ASP A 73 5.66 -8.14 11.26
C ASP A 73 4.47 -8.14 12.26
N PHE A 74 4.37 -7.08 13.08
CA PHE A 74 3.21 -6.89 13.96
C PHE A 74 1.90 -6.77 13.18
N MET A 75 1.86 -5.96 12.11
CA MET A 75 0.67 -5.85 11.25
C MET A 75 0.31 -7.19 10.61
N ALA A 76 1.29 -7.95 10.14
CA ALA A 76 1.08 -9.26 9.53
C ALA A 76 0.54 -10.29 10.55
N ALA A 77 1.06 -10.28 11.77
CA ALA A 77 0.64 -11.20 12.84
C ALA A 77 -0.73 -10.85 13.44
N ASN A 78 -1.13 -9.58 13.42
CA ASN A 78 -2.35 -9.07 14.06
C ASN A 78 -3.42 -8.57 13.07
N GLY A 79 -3.22 -8.78 11.79
CA GLY A 79 -4.11 -8.37 10.71
C GLY A 79 -4.15 -9.38 9.57
N THR A 80 -4.44 -8.92 8.38
CA THR A 80 -4.51 -9.73 7.16
C THR A 80 -3.41 -9.36 6.18
N GLN A 81 -2.67 -10.37 5.67
CA GLN A 81 -1.70 -10.24 4.60
C GLN A 81 -2.38 -10.53 3.26
N PHE A 82 -2.21 -9.67 2.25
CA PHE A 82 -2.63 -9.93 0.87
C PHE A 82 -1.42 -10.39 0.05
N ARG A 83 -1.40 -11.67 -0.31
CA ARG A 83 -0.23 -12.28 -0.98
C ARG A 83 -0.06 -11.85 -2.42
N PHE A 84 -1.16 -11.55 -3.11
CA PHE A 84 -1.18 -11.22 -4.53
C PHE A 84 -1.73 -9.82 -4.76
N PHE A 85 -1.02 -8.84 -4.21
CA PHE A 85 -1.27 -7.43 -4.46
C PHE A 85 -0.32 -6.90 -5.54
N PHE A 86 -0.88 -6.21 -6.54
CA PHE A 86 -0.15 -5.78 -7.73
C PHE A 86 -0.15 -4.27 -7.89
N SER A 87 1.06 -3.72 -8.06
CA SER A 87 1.31 -2.36 -8.48
C SER A 87 1.60 -2.28 -9.99
N HIS A 88 1.76 -1.06 -10.51
CA HIS A 88 2.47 -0.86 -11.75
C HIS A 88 3.99 -1.01 -11.52
N PRO A 89 4.79 -1.14 -12.62
CA PRO A 89 6.25 -1.29 -12.50
C PRO A 89 6.97 -0.10 -11.87
N ASP A 90 6.33 1.08 -11.82
CA ASP A 90 6.85 2.29 -11.18
C ASP A 90 5.78 3.12 -10.47
N GLY A 91 6.21 4.13 -9.68
CA GLY A 91 5.36 4.86 -8.74
C GLY A 91 4.26 5.73 -9.37
N PRO A 92 4.51 6.60 -10.37
CA PRO A 92 3.49 7.53 -10.86
C PRO A 92 2.21 6.87 -11.39
N PRO A 93 2.27 5.86 -12.27
CA PRO A 93 1.06 5.16 -12.70
C PRO A 93 0.38 4.36 -11.57
N SER A 94 1.16 3.80 -10.62
CA SER A 94 0.61 3.13 -9.44
C SER A 94 -0.20 4.10 -8.59
N ARG A 95 0.36 5.28 -8.29
CA ARG A 95 -0.27 6.31 -7.46
C ARG A 95 -1.53 6.87 -8.13
N LEU A 96 -1.50 7.10 -9.47
CA LEU A 96 -2.66 7.54 -10.24
C LEU A 96 -3.79 6.50 -10.18
N ALA A 97 -3.47 5.22 -10.41
CA ALA A 97 -4.44 4.14 -10.34
C ALA A 97 -5.02 3.98 -8.92
N LEU A 98 -4.18 4.08 -7.89
CA LEU A 98 -4.55 3.97 -6.48
C LEU A 98 -5.59 5.02 -6.09
N VAL A 99 -5.32 6.31 -6.37
CA VAL A 99 -6.19 7.38 -5.91
C VAL A 99 -7.48 7.50 -6.71
N THR A 100 -7.46 7.10 -8.01
CA THR A 100 -8.62 7.28 -8.90
C THR A 100 -9.47 6.02 -9.10
N GLY A 101 -8.96 4.83 -8.72
CA GLY A 101 -9.63 3.56 -8.99
C GLY A 101 -9.75 3.22 -10.47
N LYS A 102 -8.88 3.81 -11.32
CA LYS A 102 -8.89 3.68 -12.78
C LYS A 102 -7.52 3.25 -13.30
N TYR A 103 -7.51 2.41 -14.31
CA TYR A 103 -6.28 2.11 -15.03
C TYR A 103 -5.81 3.33 -15.84
N CYS A 104 -4.51 3.49 -15.98
CA CYS A 104 -3.87 4.65 -16.62
C CYS A 104 -4.32 4.89 -18.06
N TYR A 105 -4.83 3.89 -18.80
CA TYR A 105 -5.38 4.11 -20.13
C TYR A 105 -6.60 5.05 -20.17
N ARG A 106 -7.23 5.32 -19.00
CA ARG A 106 -8.37 6.24 -18.92
C ARG A 106 -8.02 7.68 -18.59
N ASN A 107 -6.95 7.89 -17.85
CA ASN A 107 -6.72 9.20 -17.23
C ASN A 107 -5.22 9.59 -17.13
N TRP A 108 -4.33 8.83 -17.72
CA TRP A 108 -2.95 9.26 -17.84
C TRP A 108 -2.83 10.37 -18.90
N VAL A 109 -2.11 11.44 -18.56
CA VAL A 109 -1.80 12.53 -19.48
C VAL A 109 -0.28 12.60 -19.66
N HIS A 110 0.46 12.74 -18.55
CA HIS A 110 1.93 12.70 -18.52
C HIS A 110 2.42 12.41 -17.10
N PHE A 111 3.72 12.15 -16.97
CA PHE A 111 4.37 11.92 -15.70
C PHE A 111 4.09 13.03 -14.69
N GLY A 112 3.67 12.67 -13.47
CA GLY A 112 3.44 13.62 -12.37
C GLY A 112 2.21 14.53 -12.58
N TYR A 113 1.20 14.08 -13.32
CA TYR A 113 -0.03 14.82 -13.50
C TYR A 113 -1.25 14.01 -13.06
N LEU A 114 -2.07 14.60 -12.21
CA LEU A 114 -3.39 14.11 -11.83
C LEU A 114 -4.42 15.04 -12.48
N PRO A 115 -5.19 14.58 -13.50
CA PRO A 115 -6.11 15.45 -14.20
C PRO A 115 -7.13 16.08 -13.26
N GLN A 116 -7.36 17.38 -13.42
CA GLN A 116 -8.29 18.15 -12.57
C GLN A 116 -9.73 17.60 -12.59
N THR A 117 -10.10 16.92 -13.67
CA THR A 117 -11.40 16.26 -13.80
C THR A 117 -11.47 14.88 -13.16
N SER A 118 -10.33 14.35 -12.71
CA SER A 118 -10.27 13.04 -12.07
C SER A 118 -10.69 13.14 -10.61
N LEU A 119 -11.81 12.49 -10.28
CA LEU A 119 -12.23 12.34 -8.89
C LEU A 119 -11.46 11.18 -8.23
N THR A 120 -11.11 11.36 -6.98
CA THR A 120 -10.35 10.41 -6.16
C THR A 120 -11.19 9.79 -5.06
N PHE A 121 -10.70 8.74 -4.43
CA PHE A 121 -11.34 8.21 -3.22
C PHE A 121 -11.39 9.26 -2.09
N ALA A 122 -10.45 10.22 -2.07
CA ALA A 122 -10.46 11.27 -1.06
C ALA A 122 -11.60 12.27 -1.31
N ASN A 123 -11.94 12.61 -2.57
CA ASN A 123 -13.15 13.38 -2.88
C ASN A 123 -14.39 12.67 -2.34
N MET A 124 -14.53 11.37 -2.61
CA MET A 124 -15.68 10.59 -2.15
C MET A 124 -15.80 10.59 -0.63
N LEU A 125 -14.68 10.38 0.08
CA LEU A 125 -14.69 10.37 1.54
C LEU A 125 -14.94 11.76 2.13
N HIS A 126 -14.33 12.82 1.55
CA HIS A 126 -14.57 14.21 1.93
C HIS A 126 -16.05 14.59 1.77
N ASP A 127 -16.65 14.30 0.61
CA ASP A 127 -18.07 14.52 0.33
C ASP A 127 -18.96 13.70 1.28
N GLY A 128 -18.46 12.55 1.73
CA GLY A 128 -19.07 11.69 2.74
C GLY A 128 -18.90 12.17 4.19
N GLY A 129 -18.27 13.33 4.42
CA GLY A 129 -18.09 13.94 5.74
C GLY A 129 -16.83 13.49 6.51
N TYR A 130 -15.87 12.88 5.83
CA TYR A 130 -14.55 12.60 6.40
C TYR A 130 -13.68 13.85 6.42
N SER A 131 -12.91 14.07 7.48
CA SER A 131 -11.75 14.96 7.44
C SER A 131 -10.62 14.25 6.68
N THR A 132 -9.95 14.94 5.76
CA THR A 132 -8.96 14.32 4.88
C THR A 132 -7.59 14.95 5.02
N CYS A 133 -6.54 14.11 5.02
CA CYS A 133 -5.17 14.58 5.13
C CYS A 133 -4.23 13.77 4.23
N PHE A 134 -3.34 14.48 3.52
CA PHE A 134 -2.25 13.86 2.80
C PHE A 134 -0.89 14.27 3.40
N VAL A 135 -0.04 13.28 3.67
CA VAL A 135 1.28 13.50 4.25
C VAL A 135 2.32 12.77 3.39
N GLY A 136 3.43 13.45 3.09
CA GLY A 136 4.58 12.85 2.41
C GLY A 136 4.64 13.05 0.90
N LYS A 137 5.05 12.04 0.14
CA LYS A 137 5.30 12.13 -1.30
C LYS A 137 3.99 12.26 -2.09
N TRP A 138 3.70 13.47 -2.56
CA TRP A 138 2.53 13.74 -3.41
C TRP A 138 2.75 13.28 -4.85
N GLN A 139 3.81 13.75 -5.46
CA GLN A 139 4.27 13.38 -6.81
C GLN A 139 3.29 13.74 -7.95
N PHE A 140 2.34 14.63 -7.71
CA PHE A 140 1.48 15.22 -8.75
C PHE A 140 1.70 16.73 -8.83
N ASP A 141 1.37 17.31 -9.98
CA ASP A 141 1.52 18.75 -10.23
C ASP A 141 0.35 19.56 -9.66
N GLY A 142 0.51 20.88 -9.64
CA GLY A 142 -0.54 21.87 -9.35
C GLY A 142 -0.65 22.32 -7.90
N GLY A 143 0.23 21.83 -7.00
CA GLY A 143 0.38 22.33 -5.62
C GLY A 143 -0.92 22.36 -4.83
N ASP A 144 -1.16 23.46 -4.11
CA ASP A 144 -2.31 23.67 -3.22
C ASP A 144 -3.65 23.43 -3.92
N THR A 145 -3.81 24.02 -5.10
CA THR A 145 -5.03 23.90 -5.89
C THR A 145 -5.33 22.44 -6.23
N SER A 146 -4.32 21.70 -6.72
CA SER A 146 -4.47 20.29 -7.08
C SER A 146 -4.81 19.43 -5.86
N ILE A 147 -4.11 19.62 -4.72
CA ILE A 147 -4.31 18.83 -3.51
C ILE A 147 -5.73 19.00 -2.97
N HIS A 148 -6.19 20.24 -2.86
CA HIS A 148 -7.57 20.51 -2.40
C HIS A 148 -8.63 20.03 -3.40
N GLN A 149 -8.42 20.23 -4.69
CA GLN A 149 -9.33 19.77 -5.74
C GLN A 149 -9.52 18.24 -5.71
N HIS A 150 -8.50 17.51 -5.31
CA HIS A 150 -8.55 16.05 -5.20
C HIS A 150 -8.95 15.55 -3.81
N GLY A 151 -9.57 16.41 -3.00
CA GLY A 151 -10.31 16.02 -1.80
C GLY A 151 -9.49 15.98 -0.50
N PHE A 152 -8.35 16.66 -0.41
CA PHE A 152 -7.55 16.72 0.81
C PHE A 152 -7.65 18.10 1.47
N ASP A 153 -8.18 18.14 2.73
CA ASP A 153 -8.33 19.36 3.52
C ASP A 153 -7.02 19.90 4.08
N LYS A 154 -6.15 18.96 4.47
CA LYS A 154 -4.88 19.22 5.14
C LYS A 154 -3.75 18.45 4.51
N TYR A 155 -2.56 19.05 4.50
CA TYR A 155 -1.41 18.36 3.95
C TYR A 155 -0.05 18.95 4.38
N ILE A 156 0.95 18.09 4.40
CA ILE A 156 2.37 18.40 4.34
C ILE A 156 3.03 17.45 3.36
N VAL A 157 3.57 17.97 2.27
CA VAL A 157 3.98 17.14 1.14
C VAL A 157 5.37 17.48 0.62
N PHE A 158 6.00 16.45 0.05
CA PHE A 158 7.15 16.53 -0.83
C PHE A 158 6.67 16.40 -2.29
N MET A 159 7.32 17.12 -3.22
CA MET A 159 6.98 17.16 -4.65
C MET A 159 5.51 17.60 -4.94
N PRO A 160 5.10 18.80 -4.50
CA PRO A 160 3.76 19.32 -4.80
C PRO A 160 3.61 19.83 -6.23
N PHE A 161 4.73 19.95 -6.96
CA PHE A 161 4.78 20.37 -8.35
C PHE A 161 5.62 19.38 -9.16
N ASN A 162 5.29 19.25 -10.45
CA ASN A 162 6.03 18.38 -11.35
C ASN A 162 7.48 18.89 -11.52
N PRO A 163 8.50 18.14 -11.11
CA PRO A 163 9.89 18.59 -11.17
C PRO A 163 10.41 18.75 -12.60
N ILE A 164 9.78 18.13 -13.60
CA ILE A 164 10.17 18.24 -15.01
C ILE A 164 9.75 19.59 -15.60
N VAL A 165 8.62 20.13 -15.12
CA VAL A 165 8.04 21.38 -15.64
C VAL A 165 8.43 22.58 -14.76
N ASN A 166 8.52 22.40 -13.46
CA ASN A 166 8.83 23.46 -12.50
C ASN A 166 10.29 23.39 -12.07
N HIS A 167 11.15 24.03 -12.83
CA HIS A 167 12.60 24.09 -12.70
C HIS A 167 13.10 24.47 -11.29
N GLY A 168 13.44 23.49 -10.50
CA GLY A 168 14.17 23.67 -9.26
C GLY A 168 14.88 22.37 -8.92
N HIS A 169 16.11 22.20 -9.39
CA HIS A 169 16.98 21.07 -9.05
C HIS A 169 16.99 20.78 -7.56
N ASP A 170 16.96 21.81 -6.73
CA ASP A 170 17.00 21.69 -5.28
C ASP A 170 15.78 21.00 -4.67
N GLN A 171 14.57 21.18 -5.23
CA GLN A 171 13.35 20.56 -4.69
C GLN A 171 13.33 19.04 -4.85
N TYR A 172 13.97 18.53 -5.91
CA TYR A 172 14.00 17.10 -6.19
C TYR A 172 14.92 16.35 -5.23
N TYR A 173 16.02 16.99 -4.77
CA TYR A 173 17.08 16.34 -4.02
C TYR A 173 16.91 16.43 -2.51
N ARG A 174 16.36 17.54 -1.97
CA ARG A 174 16.19 17.72 -0.52
C ARG A 174 14.91 17.09 -0.01
N ARG A 175 14.86 15.76 0.00
CA ARG A 175 13.69 15.04 0.50
C ARG A 175 13.82 14.61 1.95
N TYR A 176 15.02 14.44 2.50
CA TYR A 176 15.25 13.83 3.80
C TYR A 176 15.65 14.83 4.88
N LYS A 177 16.90 15.25 4.97
CA LYS A 177 17.37 16.24 5.94
C LYS A 177 17.24 17.66 5.39
N ASN A 178 16.79 18.62 6.21
CA ASN A 178 16.42 19.97 5.77
C ASN A 178 15.50 19.98 4.55
N PRO A 179 14.38 19.20 4.55
CA PRO A 179 13.64 18.88 3.35
C PRO A 179 12.90 20.10 2.78
N TYR A 180 12.72 20.11 1.44
CA TYR A 180 11.77 21.00 0.81
C TYR A 180 10.35 20.47 0.97
N LEU A 181 9.58 21.07 1.86
CA LEU A 181 8.20 20.66 2.15
C LEU A 181 7.22 21.79 1.93
N TYR A 182 6.10 21.44 1.33
CA TYR A 182 4.96 22.32 1.09
C TYR A 182 3.82 21.93 2.05
N ARG A 183 3.30 22.90 2.82
CA ARG A 183 2.30 22.63 3.85
C ARG A 183 1.20 23.66 3.80
N ASP A 184 -0.03 23.22 3.62
CA ASP A 184 -1.24 24.05 3.69
C ASP A 184 -1.06 25.39 2.94
N GLY A 185 -0.72 25.36 1.65
CA GLY A 185 -0.60 26.50 0.75
C GLY A 185 0.74 27.23 0.76
N ARG A 186 1.76 26.80 1.52
CA ARG A 186 3.07 27.47 1.53
C ARG A 186 4.27 26.52 1.67
N TRP A 187 5.38 26.96 1.14
CA TRP A 187 6.68 26.31 1.43
C TRP A 187 7.09 26.56 2.89
N LEU A 188 7.66 25.53 3.53
CA LEU A 188 8.34 25.72 4.80
C LEU A 188 9.64 26.48 4.61
N THR A 189 9.94 27.39 5.56
CA THR A 189 11.18 28.16 5.54
C THR A 189 12.37 27.29 5.95
N SER A 190 13.57 27.72 5.54
CA SER A 190 14.83 27.04 5.95
C SER A 190 14.96 26.90 7.46
N LEU A 191 14.45 27.87 8.23
CA LEU A 191 14.47 27.80 9.71
C LEU A 191 13.54 26.72 10.26
N GLU A 192 12.36 26.53 9.64
CA GLU A 192 11.40 25.50 10.05
C GLU A 192 11.92 24.08 9.82
N VAL A 193 12.76 23.87 8.81
CA VAL A 193 13.27 22.53 8.44
C VAL A 193 14.69 22.25 8.91
N LYS A 194 15.43 23.26 9.39
CA LYS A 194 16.85 23.15 9.78
C LYS A 194 17.06 22.01 10.77
N GLY A 195 17.95 21.07 10.41
CA GLY A 195 18.30 19.89 11.22
C GLY A 195 17.20 18.83 11.32
N LYS A 196 16.07 19.01 10.65
CA LYS A 196 14.94 18.07 10.72
C LYS A 196 14.99 17.04 9.60
N TYR A 197 14.36 15.89 9.88
CA TYR A 197 14.16 14.82 8.93
C TYR A 197 12.70 14.81 8.45
N SER A 198 12.47 14.59 7.16
CA SER A 198 11.13 14.69 6.58
C SER A 198 10.12 13.75 7.24
N GLU A 199 10.50 12.49 7.48
CA GLU A 199 9.60 11.49 8.07
C GLU A 199 9.17 11.86 9.49
N ASP A 200 10.05 12.50 10.30
CA ASP A 200 9.67 12.98 11.63
C ASP A 200 8.70 14.16 11.54
N MET A 201 8.87 15.05 10.54
CA MET A 201 7.96 16.15 10.30
C MET A 201 6.61 15.65 9.82
N PHE A 202 6.60 14.64 8.95
CA PHE A 202 5.39 13.97 8.46
C PHE A 202 4.63 13.29 9.61
N TYR A 203 5.33 12.51 10.44
CA TYR A 203 4.73 11.87 11.60
C TYR A 203 4.14 12.90 12.58
N TYR A 204 4.88 13.97 12.86
CA TYR A 204 4.38 15.03 13.74
C TYR A 204 3.07 15.64 13.23
N TYR A 205 3.02 15.95 11.93
CA TYR A 205 1.82 16.53 11.31
C TYR A 205 0.66 15.53 11.31
N ALA A 206 0.89 14.29 10.91
CA ALA A 206 -0.10 13.21 10.96
C ALA A 206 -0.64 12.97 12.37
N SER A 207 0.24 12.95 13.37
CA SER A 207 -0.14 12.80 14.79
C SER A 207 -1.06 13.94 15.27
N LYS A 208 -0.78 15.18 14.87
CA LYS A 208 -1.66 16.33 15.19
C LYS A 208 -3.00 16.25 14.47
N PHE A 209 -3.00 15.80 13.21
CA PHE A 209 -4.25 15.58 12.47
C PHE A 209 -5.12 14.51 13.14
N ILE A 210 -4.54 13.38 13.58
CA ILE A 210 -5.26 12.33 14.32
C ILE A 210 -5.85 12.92 15.62
N ASP A 211 -5.05 13.69 16.39
CA ASP A 211 -5.52 14.32 17.63
C ASP A 211 -6.73 15.24 17.43
N SER A 212 -6.73 15.98 16.33
CA SER A 212 -7.80 16.93 15.99
C SER A 212 -9.08 16.28 15.49
N ASN A 213 -9.03 14.99 15.11
CA ASN A 213 -10.14 14.28 14.50
C ASN A 213 -10.62 13.03 15.28
N LYS A 214 -10.35 12.96 16.60
CA LYS A 214 -10.72 11.80 17.44
C LYS A 214 -12.23 11.51 17.48
N THR A 215 -13.06 12.48 17.18
CA THR A 215 -14.53 12.38 17.26
C THR A 215 -15.21 12.42 15.89
N LYS A 216 -14.44 12.46 14.81
CA LYS A 216 -14.95 12.50 13.43
C LYS A 216 -14.23 11.43 12.59
N PRO A 217 -14.90 10.83 11.61
CA PRO A 217 -14.22 9.93 10.70
C PRO A 217 -13.18 10.69 9.88
N PHE A 218 -12.03 10.06 9.65
CA PHE A 218 -10.97 10.68 8.87
C PHE A 218 -10.31 9.71 7.90
N LEU A 219 -9.77 10.28 6.82
CA LEU A 219 -8.83 9.65 5.92
C LEU A 219 -7.45 10.29 6.14
N LEU A 220 -6.45 9.48 6.43
CA LEU A 220 -5.04 9.87 6.42
C LEU A 220 -4.30 9.04 5.36
N VAL A 221 -3.81 9.69 4.32
CA VAL A 221 -2.85 9.07 3.40
C VAL A 221 -1.45 9.50 3.83
N TYR A 222 -0.65 8.54 4.26
CA TYR A 222 0.75 8.75 4.63
C TYR A 222 1.67 8.06 3.61
N SER A 223 2.17 8.85 2.70
CA SER A 223 3.02 8.40 1.61
C SER A 223 4.48 8.66 1.98
N HIS A 224 5.18 7.62 2.45
CA HIS A 224 6.59 7.72 2.82
C HIS A 224 7.46 8.20 1.65
N ASN A 225 8.54 8.93 1.97
CA ASN A 225 9.64 9.12 1.04
C ASN A 225 10.63 7.94 1.06
N LEU A 226 10.53 7.09 2.09
CA LEU A 226 11.42 5.94 2.33
C LEU A 226 10.90 4.67 1.63
N ALA A 227 11.80 3.82 1.04
CA ALA A 227 13.26 4.02 1.05
C ALA A 227 13.79 4.38 -0.35
N GLN A 228 13.21 5.40 -0.99
CA GLN A 228 13.62 5.81 -2.33
C GLN A 228 14.99 6.51 -2.31
N LYS A 229 15.76 6.32 -3.37
CA LYS A 229 17.02 7.04 -3.63
C LYS A 229 16.83 8.58 -3.60
N PRO A 230 17.79 9.39 -3.09
CA PRO A 230 19.13 9.00 -2.63
C PRO A 230 19.10 8.27 -1.28
N TRP A 231 19.97 7.26 -1.11
CA TRP A 231 20.09 6.55 0.16
C TRP A 231 21.10 7.27 1.04
N VAL A 232 20.62 7.79 2.15
CA VAL A 232 21.35 8.72 3.03
C VAL A 232 21.12 8.36 4.51
N PRO A 233 21.98 8.83 5.44
CA PRO A 233 21.81 8.58 6.85
C PRO A 233 20.43 8.98 7.37
N THR A 234 19.84 8.16 8.23
CA THR A 234 18.63 8.49 8.99
C THR A 234 18.98 9.15 10.33
N PRO A 235 18.03 9.72 11.08
CA PRO A 235 18.30 10.24 12.42
C PRO A 235 18.84 9.21 13.42
N ASP A 236 18.73 7.91 13.14
CA ASP A 236 19.29 6.85 13.98
C ASP A 236 20.78 6.60 13.69
N ASP A 237 21.31 7.10 12.57
CA ASP A 237 22.73 7.05 12.23
C ASP A 237 23.51 8.22 12.88
N PRO A 238 24.64 7.97 13.55
CA PRO A 238 25.49 9.04 14.12
C PRO A 238 25.94 10.09 13.10
N LEU A 239 26.12 9.71 11.82
CA LEU A 239 26.52 10.63 10.75
C LEU A 239 25.44 11.65 10.41
N PHE A 240 24.18 11.39 10.74
CA PHE A 240 23.07 12.32 10.47
C PHE A 240 23.34 13.71 11.08
N ALA A 241 23.87 13.79 12.27
CA ALA A 241 24.11 15.06 12.95
C ALA A 241 25.04 16.00 12.16
N THR A 242 26.09 15.45 11.56
CA THR A 242 27.15 16.19 10.85
C THR A 242 26.95 16.29 9.35
N TRP A 243 26.05 15.49 8.78
CA TRP A 243 25.77 15.51 7.36
C TRP A 243 25.05 16.80 6.96
N ASP A 244 25.58 17.49 5.93
CA ASP A 244 24.97 18.66 5.32
C ASP A 244 24.46 18.31 3.90
N PRO A 245 23.13 18.19 3.70
CA PRO A 245 22.58 17.84 2.39
C PRO A 245 22.77 18.93 1.32
N SER A 246 23.11 20.18 1.70
CA SER A 246 23.34 21.26 0.73
C SER A 246 24.67 21.12 -0.01
N VAL A 247 25.60 20.36 0.57
CA VAL A 247 26.95 20.16 0.03
C VAL A 247 27.15 18.74 -0.48
N ASP A 248 26.38 17.77 0.02
CA ASP A 248 26.78 16.37 0.01
C ASP A 248 25.63 15.39 -0.31
N ASP A 249 24.48 15.89 -0.80
CA ASP A 249 23.29 15.05 -1.01
C ASP A 249 23.53 13.97 -2.07
N GLU A 250 24.27 14.29 -3.15
CA GLU A 250 24.66 13.30 -4.16
C GLU A 250 25.92 12.51 -3.75
N GLY A 251 26.84 13.12 -3.01
CA GLY A 251 28.07 12.48 -2.58
C GLY A 251 27.88 11.41 -1.49
N ARG A 252 26.74 11.45 -0.78
CA ARG A 252 26.40 10.46 0.26
C ARG A 252 25.36 9.43 -0.16
N ASP A 253 24.87 9.49 -1.39
CA ASP A 253 23.99 8.45 -1.91
C ASP A 253 24.71 7.10 -1.96
N SER A 254 24.43 6.26 -0.98
CA SER A 254 25.07 4.95 -0.87
C SER A 254 24.07 3.87 -0.46
N VAL A 255 24.10 2.75 -1.15
CA VAL A 255 23.28 1.56 -0.86
C VAL A 255 23.45 1.05 0.58
N ILE A 256 24.51 1.42 1.28
CA ILE A 256 24.73 1.02 2.68
C ILE A 256 23.65 1.58 3.62
N TYR A 257 23.04 2.71 3.28
CA TYR A 257 21.97 3.34 4.07
C TYR A 257 20.58 2.77 3.77
N PHE A 258 20.41 1.98 2.72
CA PHE A 258 19.10 1.43 2.37
C PHE A 258 18.47 0.60 3.51
N PRO A 259 19.22 -0.30 4.20
CA PRO A 259 18.66 -1.05 5.32
C PRO A 259 18.10 -0.16 6.44
N GLU A 260 18.85 0.83 6.88
CA GLU A 260 18.41 1.72 7.96
C GLU A 260 17.23 2.62 7.54
N MET A 261 17.15 3.01 6.26
CA MET A 261 16.00 3.73 5.73
C MET A 261 14.73 2.87 5.74
N VAL A 262 14.83 1.58 5.43
CA VAL A 262 13.74 0.61 5.57
C VAL A 262 13.31 0.49 7.04
N GLU A 263 14.27 0.34 7.95
CA GLU A 263 14.01 0.22 9.38
C GLU A 263 13.39 1.51 9.96
N TYR A 264 13.81 2.68 9.47
CA TYR A 264 13.24 3.96 9.89
C TYR A 264 11.80 4.15 9.38
N MET A 265 11.49 3.67 8.17
CA MET A 265 10.11 3.60 7.66
C MET A 265 9.25 2.71 8.57
N ASP A 266 9.71 1.50 8.86
CA ASP A 266 9.02 0.57 9.75
C ASP A 266 8.80 1.17 11.15
N LYS A 267 9.81 1.83 11.73
CA LYS A 267 9.71 2.57 12.99
C LYS A 267 8.62 3.65 12.93
N THR A 268 8.49 4.35 11.82
CA THR A 268 7.47 5.39 11.64
C THR A 268 6.07 4.78 11.53
N ILE A 269 5.94 3.64 10.86
CA ILE A 269 4.70 2.84 10.83
C ILE A 269 4.29 2.45 12.26
N GLY A 270 5.23 1.98 13.07
CA GLY A 270 5.00 1.66 14.49
C GLY A 270 4.53 2.86 15.32
N LYS A 271 5.10 4.05 15.07
CA LYS A 271 4.65 5.29 15.71
C LYS A 271 3.19 5.62 15.36
N ILE A 272 2.74 5.42 14.10
CA ILE A 272 1.35 5.63 13.68
C ILE A 272 0.42 4.61 14.34
N ILE A 273 0.76 3.32 14.34
CA ILE A 273 -0.02 2.27 15.02
C ILE A 273 -0.19 2.61 16.49
N THR A 274 0.90 2.92 17.19
CA THR A 274 0.89 3.31 18.61
C THR A 274 0.03 4.56 18.85
N LYS A 275 0.10 5.55 17.94
CA LYS A 275 -0.70 6.77 18.03
C LYS A 275 -2.19 6.46 17.95
N VAL A 276 -2.61 5.60 17.03
CA VAL A 276 -4.02 5.17 16.89
C VAL A 276 -4.48 4.40 18.14
N GLN A 277 -3.65 3.48 18.65
CA GLN A 277 -3.95 2.71 19.84
C GLN A 277 -4.09 3.59 21.10
N THR A 278 -3.10 4.46 21.36
CA THR A 278 -3.09 5.35 22.52
C THR A 278 -4.14 6.47 22.45
N SER A 279 -4.67 6.75 21.27
CA SER A 279 -5.80 7.66 21.06
C SER A 279 -7.15 6.98 21.26
N GLY A 280 -7.21 5.67 21.53
CA GLY A 280 -8.45 4.92 21.71
C GLY A 280 -9.22 4.67 20.40
N LEU A 281 -8.54 4.79 19.24
CA LEU A 281 -9.19 4.72 17.92
C LEU A 281 -9.01 3.36 17.23
N ALA A 282 -8.22 2.44 17.80
CA ALA A 282 -7.80 1.22 17.12
C ALA A 282 -8.98 0.36 16.64
N ASN A 283 -10.02 0.19 17.46
CA ASN A 283 -11.18 -0.65 17.13
C ASN A 283 -12.14 -0.03 16.08
N ASN A 284 -11.87 1.19 15.61
CA ASN A 284 -12.65 1.86 14.56
C ASN A 284 -11.72 2.44 13.48
N THR A 285 -10.56 1.84 13.24
CA THR A 285 -9.59 2.33 12.27
C THR A 285 -9.01 1.17 11.45
N TYR A 286 -9.13 1.28 10.13
CA TYR A 286 -8.40 0.43 9.19
C TYR A 286 -7.04 1.09 8.90
N ILE A 287 -5.96 0.36 9.12
CA ILE A 287 -4.59 0.76 8.73
C ILE A 287 -4.14 -0.16 7.60
N PHE A 288 -4.03 0.39 6.40
CA PHE A 288 -3.48 -0.27 5.23
C PHE A 288 -2.01 0.08 5.10
N TYR A 289 -1.17 -0.90 4.78
CA TYR A 289 0.18 -0.68 4.30
C TYR A 289 0.33 -1.29 2.91
N VAL A 290 0.84 -0.52 1.97
CA VAL A 290 1.17 -0.95 0.60
C VAL A 290 2.50 -0.35 0.16
N SER A 291 3.09 -0.87 -0.92
CA SER A 291 4.16 -0.17 -1.64
C SER A 291 3.70 0.27 -3.02
N ASP A 292 4.22 1.39 -3.50
CA ASP A 292 3.85 1.94 -4.82
C ASP A 292 4.49 1.20 -6.00
N ASN A 293 5.66 0.60 -5.80
CA ASN A 293 6.37 -0.25 -6.77
C ASN A 293 7.44 -1.10 -6.08
N ALA A 294 8.08 -1.98 -6.84
CA ALA A 294 9.15 -2.83 -6.35
C ALA A 294 10.45 -2.07 -6.07
N THR A 295 11.37 -2.73 -5.35
CA THR A 295 12.68 -2.19 -4.96
C THR A 295 13.55 -1.83 -6.16
N ASN A 296 14.30 -0.75 -6.02
CA ASN A 296 15.27 -0.27 -7.01
C ASN A 296 16.25 -1.38 -7.43
N THR A 297 16.56 -1.44 -8.73
CA THR A 297 17.38 -2.51 -9.33
C THR A 297 18.85 -2.52 -8.89
N ILE A 298 19.34 -1.48 -8.23
CA ILE A 298 20.69 -1.46 -7.64
C ILE A 298 20.73 -2.30 -6.35
N ILE A 299 19.65 -2.33 -5.60
CA ILE A 299 19.55 -3.06 -4.34
C ILE A 299 19.58 -4.58 -4.57
N ARG A 300 20.26 -5.26 -3.65
CA ARG A 300 20.27 -6.72 -3.57
C ARG A 300 19.90 -7.13 -2.16
N SER A 301 18.92 -8.01 -2.05
CA SER A 301 18.32 -8.40 -0.77
C SER A 301 18.30 -9.91 -0.60
N MET A 302 18.50 -10.37 0.62
CA MET A 302 18.25 -11.78 0.94
C MET A 302 16.74 -12.00 1.07
N TYR A 303 16.23 -12.97 0.34
CA TYR A 303 14.82 -13.34 0.33
C TYR A 303 14.66 -14.87 0.25
N GLY A 304 14.04 -15.47 1.26
CA GLY A 304 13.91 -16.91 1.35
C GLY A 304 15.24 -17.67 1.25
N GLY A 305 16.33 -17.09 1.80
CA GLY A 305 17.69 -17.65 1.75
C GLY A 305 18.43 -17.46 0.44
N GLN A 306 17.87 -16.72 -0.53
CA GLN A 306 18.51 -16.42 -1.81
C GLN A 306 18.77 -14.92 -1.96
N LEU A 307 19.92 -14.57 -2.56
CA LEU A 307 20.21 -13.17 -2.91
C LEU A 307 19.46 -12.83 -4.20
N ILE A 308 18.50 -11.89 -4.13
CA ILE A 308 17.76 -11.42 -5.28
C ILE A 308 18.02 -9.93 -5.54
N ARG A 309 17.85 -9.53 -6.78
CA ARG A 309 17.95 -8.14 -7.23
C ARG A 309 16.58 -7.49 -7.18
N GLY A 310 16.52 -6.20 -6.78
CA GLY A 310 15.33 -5.38 -6.92
C GLY A 310 14.83 -5.34 -8.36
N SER A 311 13.52 -5.17 -8.54
CA SER A 311 12.84 -5.37 -9.82
C SER A 311 11.97 -4.18 -10.24
N LYS A 312 12.23 -2.96 -9.72
CA LYS A 312 11.59 -1.72 -10.18
C LYS A 312 11.74 -1.58 -11.70
N ASP A 313 10.76 -1.00 -12.37
CA ASP A 313 10.69 -0.86 -13.83
C ASP A 313 10.64 -2.21 -14.59
N SER A 314 10.24 -3.29 -13.91
CA SER A 314 10.05 -4.61 -14.51
C SER A 314 8.59 -5.04 -14.40
N THR A 315 8.09 -5.66 -15.46
CA THR A 315 6.76 -6.26 -15.48
C THR A 315 6.72 -7.69 -14.95
N THR A 316 7.87 -8.31 -14.66
CA THR A 316 7.91 -9.65 -14.05
C THR A 316 7.22 -9.68 -12.70
N PHE A 317 6.88 -10.87 -12.21
CA PHE A 317 6.15 -11.03 -10.95
C PHE A 317 6.80 -10.24 -9.79
N ASN A 318 8.12 -10.29 -9.65
CA ASN A 318 8.82 -9.55 -8.59
C ASN A 318 8.81 -8.02 -8.80
N GLY A 319 8.57 -7.54 -10.02
CA GLY A 319 8.50 -6.11 -10.34
C GLY A 319 7.14 -5.48 -10.10
N ILE A 320 6.09 -6.31 -9.98
CA ILE A 320 4.71 -5.82 -9.86
C ILE A 320 3.98 -6.33 -8.62
N ASN A 321 4.40 -7.45 -8.03
CA ASN A 321 3.82 -7.94 -6.78
C ASN A 321 4.56 -7.31 -5.60
N VAL A 322 3.85 -6.45 -4.87
CA VAL A 322 4.39 -5.66 -3.75
C VAL A 322 3.68 -6.00 -2.45
N PRO A 323 4.24 -5.62 -1.29
CA PRO A 323 3.62 -5.88 0.01
C PRO A 323 2.26 -5.18 0.16
N MET A 324 1.31 -5.89 0.78
CA MET A 324 0.06 -5.32 1.26
C MET A 324 -0.35 -5.97 2.58
N LEU A 325 -0.62 -5.16 3.59
CA LEU A 325 -1.10 -5.55 4.91
C LEU A 325 -2.29 -4.70 5.32
N VAL A 326 -3.22 -5.27 6.06
CA VAL A 326 -4.33 -4.52 6.67
C VAL A 326 -4.42 -4.89 8.14
N TYR A 327 -4.28 -3.89 9.01
CA TYR A 327 -4.47 -4.00 10.46
C TYR A 327 -5.70 -3.21 10.89
N ALA A 328 -6.69 -3.90 11.46
CA ALA A 328 -7.92 -3.31 11.98
C ALA A 328 -8.50 -4.24 13.06
N PRO A 329 -8.10 -4.05 14.34
CA PRO A 329 -8.48 -4.96 15.42
C PRO A 329 -9.98 -5.15 15.54
N GLY A 330 -10.46 -6.40 15.55
CA GLY A 330 -11.86 -6.75 15.61
C GLY A 330 -12.66 -6.57 14.31
N MET A 331 -12.06 -5.98 13.27
CA MET A 331 -12.70 -5.74 11.97
C MET A 331 -12.10 -6.59 10.84
N VAL A 332 -10.88 -7.09 10.99
CA VAL A 332 -10.24 -8.02 10.05
C VAL A 332 -9.74 -9.27 10.78
N PRO A 333 -9.65 -10.43 10.10
CA PRO A 333 -9.07 -11.62 10.69
C PRO A 333 -7.61 -11.43 11.10
N THR A 334 -7.28 -11.90 12.30
CA THR A 334 -5.93 -11.80 12.87
C THR A 334 -5.01 -12.88 12.32
N GLY A 335 -3.81 -12.52 11.86
CA GLY A 335 -2.77 -13.44 11.37
C GLY A 335 -3.19 -14.22 10.13
N SER A 336 -4.13 -13.70 9.35
CA SER A 336 -4.63 -14.34 8.15
C SER A 336 -3.84 -13.99 6.90
N VAL A 337 -3.93 -14.86 5.89
CA VAL A 337 -3.34 -14.65 4.57
C VAL A 337 -4.42 -14.78 3.53
N ASP A 338 -4.76 -13.69 2.87
CA ASP A 338 -5.62 -13.66 1.70
C ASP A 338 -4.79 -13.91 0.42
N THR A 339 -5.30 -14.76 -0.45
CA THR A 339 -4.65 -15.13 -1.71
C THR A 339 -5.38 -14.64 -2.95
N SER A 340 -6.40 -13.81 -2.79
CA SER A 340 -7.12 -13.20 -3.90
C SER A 340 -6.24 -12.19 -4.64
N LEU A 341 -6.55 -11.99 -5.93
CA LEU A 341 -5.89 -10.95 -6.73
C LEU A 341 -6.44 -9.59 -6.32
N VAL A 342 -5.55 -8.68 -5.97
CA VAL A 342 -5.86 -7.28 -5.65
C VAL A 342 -4.89 -6.38 -6.41
N ASP A 343 -5.36 -5.26 -6.93
CA ASP A 343 -4.50 -4.24 -7.54
C ASP A 343 -4.79 -2.82 -7.03
N MET A 344 -3.99 -1.86 -7.48
CA MET A 344 -4.09 -0.46 -7.04
C MET A 344 -5.47 0.15 -7.26
N THR A 345 -6.21 -0.24 -8.29
CA THR A 345 -7.53 0.33 -8.59
C THR A 345 -8.61 -0.10 -7.60
N ASP A 346 -8.39 -1.16 -6.84
CA ASP A 346 -9.36 -1.78 -5.95
C ASP A 346 -9.59 -0.99 -4.65
N PHE A 347 -8.69 -0.07 -4.31
CA PHE A 347 -8.80 0.74 -3.10
C PHE A 347 -10.01 1.69 -3.13
N PHE A 348 -10.28 2.31 -4.28
CA PHE A 348 -11.41 3.23 -4.40
C PHE A 348 -12.75 2.54 -4.06
N PRO A 349 -13.16 1.45 -4.74
CA PRO A 349 -14.42 0.77 -4.40
C PRO A 349 -14.42 0.15 -3.00
N THR A 350 -13.26 -0.29 -2.49
CA THR A 350 -13.16 -0.84 -1.14
C THR A 350 -13.36 0.23 -0.07
N PHE A 351 -12.78 1.42 -0.23
CA PHE A 351 -13.00 2.53 0.69
C PHE A 351 -14.45 3.02 0.67
N ALA A 352 -15.12 2.97 -0.50
CA ALA A 352 -16.55 3.22 -0.59
C ALA A 352 -17.36 2.24 0.27
N ASP A 353 -17.05 0.95 0.16
CA ASP A 353 -17.77 -0.10 0.90
C ASP A 353 -17.46 -0.04 2.42
N ILE A 354 -16.21 0.21 2.83
CA ILE A 354 -15.82 0.43 4.24
C ILE A 354 -16.60 1.61 4.84
N SER A 355 -16.77 2.69 4.09
CA SER A 355 -17.42 3.92 4.56
C SER A 355 -18.94 3.92 4.37
N GLY A 356 -19.50 2.92 3.69
CA GLY A 356 -20.92 2.88 3.32
C GLY A 356 -21.33 3.96 2.33
N LEU A 357 -20.38 4.52 1.56
CA LEU A 357 -20.62 5.59 0.60
C LEU A 357 -20.91 5.07 -0.81
N SER A 358 -21.76 5.80 -1.53
CA SER A 358 -22.07 5.46 -2.92
C SER A 358 -20.92 5.83 -3.85
N LYS A 359 -20.54 4.89 -4.71
CA LYS A 359 -19.55 5.08 -5.78
C LYS A 359 -20.15 5.46 -7.14
N THR A 360 -21.46 5.72 -7.20
CA THR A 360 -22.18 5.93 -8.46
C THR A 360 -21.71 7.16 -9.23
N LEU A 361 -21.41 8.26 -8.52
CA LEU A 361 -20.93 9.51 -9.13
C LEU A 361 -19.48 9.44 -9.64
N TYR A 362 -18.75 8.41 -9.24
CA TYR A 362 -17.31 8.29 -9.52
C TYR A 362 -16.98 7.30 -10.64
N LYS A 363 -18.04 6.73 -11.28
CA LYS A 363 -17.88 5.80 -12.40
C LYS A 363 -17.41 6.51 -13.68
N PRO A 364 -16.72 5.81 -14.60
CA PRO A 364 -16.37 4.40 -14.50
C PRO A 364 -15.20 4.16 -13.53
N LEU A 365 -15.25 3.07 -12.74
CA LEU A 365 -14.13 2.52 -11.97
C LEU A 365 -13.70 1.21 -12.62
N ASP A 366 -12.41 0.93 -12.63
CA ASP A 366 -11.84 -0.35 -13.10
C ASP A 366 -11.59 -1.31 -11.93
N GLY A 367 -11.49 -0.76 -10.69
CA GLY A 367 -11.28 -1.51 -9.48
C GLY A 367 -12.48 -2.38 -9.08
N THR A 368 -12.17 -3.47 -8.41
CA THR A 368 -13.11 -4.41 -7.78
C THR A 368 -12.90 -4.37 -6.28
N THR A 369 -13.98 -4.24 -5.50
CA THR A 369 -13.84 -4.19 -4.03
C THR A 369 -13.30 -5.52 -3.49
N PHE A 370 -12.43 -5.44 -2.49
CA PHE A 370 -11.99 -6.58 -1.67
C PHE A 370 -12.52 -6.48 -0.23
N TYR A 371 -13.63 -5.75 -0.03
CA TYR A 371 -14.18 -5.54 1.31
C TYR A 371 -14.59 -6.85 1.99
N ASP A 372 -15.23 -7.78 1.26
CA ASP A 372 -15.60 -9.08 1.82
C ASP A 372 -14.38 -9.90 2.27
N ASN A 373 -13.25 -9.76 1.57
CA ASN A 373 -11.99 -10.37 1.96
C ASN A 373 -11.47 -9.83 3.30
N LEU A 374 -11.64 -8.51 3.55
CA LEU A 374 -11.31 -7.89 4.83
C LEU A 374 -12.16 -8.45 5.97
N LEU A 375 -13.38 -8.88 5.69
CA LEU A 375 -14.29 -9.49 6.69
C LEU A 375 -14.02 -11.00 6.89
N GLY A 376 -13.01 -11.57 6.20
CA GLY A 376 -12.69 -12.99 6.28
C GLY A 376 -13.60 -13.89 5.47
N ALA A 377 -14.39 -13.33 4.56
CA ALA A 377 -15.20 -14.06 3.58
C ALA A 377 -14.57 -13.91 2.17
N PRO A 378 -13.43 -14.55 1.90
CA PRO A 378 -12.70 -14.34 0.67
C PRO A 378 -13.54 -14.78 -0.53
N VAL A 379 -13.95 -13.83 -1.33
CA VAL A 379 -14.60 -14.04 -2.61
C VAL A 379 -13.57 -13.68 -3.67
N ASP A 380 -13.22 -14.64 -4.52
CA ASP A 380 -12.33 -14.39 -5.66
C ASP A 380 -13.08 -13.58 -6.74
N GLN A 381 -13.24 -12.27 -6.45
CA GLN A 381 -13.99 -11.35 -7.29
C GLN A 381 -13.21 -10.98 -8.55
N ARG A 382 -11.87 -10.80 -8.39
CA ARG A 382 -10.98 -10.46 -9.49
C ARG A 382 -10.38 -11.71 -10.10
N LYS A 383 -10.54 -11.91 -11.42
CA LYS A 383 -10.01 -13.08 -12.14
C LYS A 383 -8.63 -12.83 -12.74
N ASN A 384 -8.27 -11.58 -12.97
CA ASN A 384 -6.99 -11.17 -13.52
C ASN A 384 -6.71 -9.70 -13.19
N VAL A 385 -5.45 -9.32 -13.30
CA VAL A 385 -4.95 -7.95 -13.17
C VAL A 385 -4.59 -7.43 -14.55
N TYR A 386 -5.08 -6.25 -14.88
CA TYR A 386 -4.69 -5.51 -16.08
C TYR A 386 -3.72 -4.39 -15.71
N CYS A 387 -2.71 -4.14 -16.53
CA CYS A 387 -1.84 -3.00 -16.42
C CYS A 387 -1.73 -2.29 -17.79
N TYR A 388 -1.92 -0.99 -17.78
CA TYR A 388 -1.45 -0.10 -18.83
C TYR A 388 -0.33 0.74 -18.23
N TRP A 389 0.91 0.50 -18.68
CA TRP A 389 2.10 1.20 -18.23
C TRP A 389 2.54 2.24 -19.25
N PRO A 390 2.21 3.51 -19.05
CA PRO A 390 2.69 4.59 -19.90
C PRO A 390 4.19 4.79 -19.66
N ARG A 391 4.96 4.82 -20.74
CA ARG A 391 6.43 4.90 -20.71
C ARG A 391 7.01 6.00 -21.59
N GLU A 392 6.19 6.94 -22.03
CA GLU A 392 6.60 8.07 -22.90
C GLU A 392 7.70 8.88 -22.24
N TYR A 393 7.61 9.10 -20.92
CA TYR A 393 8.63 9.81 -20.15
C TYR A 393 9.99 9.06 -20.12
N GLN A 394 9.99 7.76 -20.39
CA GLN A 394 11.19 6.94 -20.57
C GLN A 394 11.61 6.85 -22.06
N GLN A 395 10.94 7.55 -22.97
CA GLN A 395 11.11 7.45 -24.42
C GLN A 395 10.93 5.99 -24.93
N LYS A 396 9.98 5.27 -24.38
CA LYS A 396 9.66 3.88 -24.73
C LYS A 396 8.19 3.78 -25.14
N ILE A 397 7.87 2.74 -25.92
CA ILE A 397 6.50 2.40 -26.29
C ILE A 397 5.74 2.00 -25.02
N ASN A 398 4.52 2.51 -24.87
CA ASN A 398 3.61 2.12 -23.78
C ASN A 398 3.36 0.62 -23.82
N LEU A 399 3.12 0.04 -22.66
CA LEU A 399 3.02 -1.40 -22.51
C LEU A 399 1.74 -1.78 -21.76
N SER A 400 1.00 -2.71 -22.34
CA SER A 400 -0.13 -3.34 -21.66
C SER A 400 0.09 -4.82 -21.46
N TYR A 401 -0.41 -5.32 -20.34
CA TYR A 401 -0.50 -6.75 -20.09
C TYR A 401 -1.72 -7.10 -19.24
N VAL A 402 -2.14 -8.36 -19.33
CA VAL A 402 -3.07 -8.99 -18.41
C VAL A 402 -2.39 -10.20 -17.80
N THR A 403 -2.56 -10.38 -16.50
CA THR A 403 -2.01 -11.51 -15.74
C THR A 403 -3.02 -12.09 -14.77
N ASP A 404 -3.00 -13.41 -14.57
CA ASP A 404 -3.63 -14.09 -13.46
C ASP A 404 -2.56 -14.80 -12.60
N TYR A 405 -2.93 -15.84 -11.83
CA TYR A 405 -2.00 -16.63 -11.02
C TYR A 405 -1.01 -17.46 -11.83
N ASN A 406 -1.34 -17.78 -13.08
CA ASN A 406 -0.63 -18.77 -13.88
C ASN A 406 -0.09 -18.20 -15.18
N TYR A 407 -0.81 -17.27 -15.81
CA TYR A 407 -0.52 -16.83 -17.16
C TYR A 407 -0.44 -15.33 -17.28
N LYS A 408 0.30 -14.87 -18.27
CA LYS A 408 0.44 -13.46 -18.61
C LYS A 408 0.51 -13.28 -20.12
N LEU A 409 -0.21 -12.28 -20.63
CA LEU A 409 -0.21 -11.87 -22.02
C LEU A 409 0.18 -10.41 -22.15
N TYR A 410 1.13 -10.11 -23.00
CA TYR A 410 1.47 -8.76 -23.42
C TYR A 410 0.68 -8.32 -24.64
N ASP A 411 0.50 -7.01 -24.83
CA ASP A 411 -0.09 -6.45 -26.04
C ASP A 411 0.77 -6.72 -27.28
N SER A 412 0.16 -6.53 -28.47
CA SER A 412 0.81 -6.82 -29.75
C SER A 412 1.99 -5.90 -30.06
N LEU A 413 1.95 -4.63 -29.61
CA LEU A 413 3.03 -3.67 -29.81
C LEU A 413 4.29 -4.09 -29.04
N ASN A 414 4.10 -4.81 -27.92
CA ASN A 414 5.17 -5.40 -27.10
C ASN A 414 5.37 -6.89 -27.39
N GLY A 415 5.01 -7.34 -28.62
CA GLY A 415 5.31 -8.65 -29.17
C GLY A 415 4.24 -9.73 -28.93
N GLY A 416 3.12 -9.44 -28.27
CA GLY A 416 2.00 -10.38 -28.07
C GLY A 416 2.37 -11.67 -27.33
N LYS A 417 3.42 -11.65 -26.52
CA LYS A 417 4.00 -12.84 -25.89
C LYS A 417 3.11 -13.35 -24.75
N PHE A 418 2.88 -14.65 -24.73
CA PHE A 418 2.11 -15.35 -23.70
C PHE A 418 3.00 -16.26 -22.88
N TYR A 419 2.92 -16.17 -21.55
CA TYR A 419 3.79 -16.90 -20.63
C TYR A 419 2.99 -17.69 -19.61
N ASN A 420 3.53 -18.84 -19.20
CA ASN A 420 3.13 -19.48 -17.96
C ASN A 420 4.05 -18.95 -16.83
N ILE A 421 3.62 -17.91 -16.14
CA ILE A 421 4.41 -17.22 -15.10
C ILE A 421 4.61 -18.04 -13.84
N ARG A 422 3.82 -19.09 -13.63
CA ARG A 422 4.00 -20.03 -12.51
C ARG A 422 5.22 -20.90 -12.71
N LEU A 423 5.51 -21.31 -13.95
CA LEU A 423 6.67 -22.13 -14.32
C LEU A 423 7.86 -21.27 -14.73
N ASP A 424 7.61 -20.13 -15.35
CA ASP A 424 8.61 -19.17 -15.84
C ASP A 424 8.40 -17.78 -15.24
N LYS A 425 8.68 -17.64 -13.95
CA LYS A 425 8.53 -16.38 -13.19
C LYS A 425 9.41 -15.23 -13.68
N TYR A 426 10.40 -15.51 -14.53
CA TYR A 426 11.27 -14.51 -15.14
C TYR A 426 10.93 -14.20 -16.60
N GLU A 427 9.86 -14.82 -17.14
CA GLU A 427 9.32 -14.55 -18.47
C GLU A 427 10.37 -14.70 -19.60
N LYS A 428 11.16 -15.77 -19.51
CA LYS A 428 12.25 -16.08 -20.48
C LYS A 428 11.78 -16.89 -21.68
N SER A 429 10.71 -17.67 -21.51
CA SER A 429 10.26 -18.68 -22.48
C SER A 429 8.77 -18.51 -22.77
N PRO A 430 8.38 -17.62 -23.72
CA PRO A 430 6.99 -17.50 -24.13
C PRO A 430 6.48 -18.78 -24.76
N ILE A 431 5.21 -19.13 -24.54
CA ILE A 431 4.58 -20.29 -25.15
C ILE A 431 4.20 -19.94 -26.59
N PRO A 432 4.73 -20.64 -27.62
CA PRO A 432 4.34 -20.42 -29.02
C PRO A 432 2.88 -20.79 -29.28
N ASP A 433 2.21 -20.08 -30.20
CA ASP A 433 0.78 -20.26 -30.47
C ASP A 433 0.43 -21.68 -30.90
N ASN A 434 1.30 -22.33 -31.66
CA ASN A 434 1.11 -23.71 -32.11
C ASN A 434 1.35 -24.78 -31.03
N GLN A 435 1.77 -24.37 -29.81
CA GLN A 435 1.96 -25.25 -28.66
C GLN A 435 0.92 -25.04 -27.56
N LEU A 436 -0.01 -24.09 -27.73
CA LEU A 436 -1.04 -23.79 -26.75
C LEU A 436 -2.06 -24.95 -26.67
N THR A 437 -2.36 -25.39 -25.47
CA THR A 437 -3.51 -26.24 -25.18
C THR A 437 -4.82 -25.46 -25.41
N LEU A 438 -5.96 -26.15 -25.60
CA LEU A 438 -7.27 -25.52 -25.74
C LEU A 438 -7.61 -24.57 -24.56
N LYS A 439 -7.22 -24.96 -23.36
CA LYS A 439 -7.38 -24.11 -22.16
C LYS A 439 -6.56 -22.82 -22.27
N GLU A 440 -5.30 -22.92 -22.66
CA GLU A 440 -4.40 -21.77 -22.83
C GLU A 440 -4.84 -20.84 -23.95
N GLN A 441 -5.33 -21.39 -25.07
CA GLN A 441 -5.95 -20.61 -26.16
C GLN A 441 -7.14 -19.80 -25.65
N THR A 442 -8.01 -20.40 -24.83
CA THR A 442 -9.15 -19.73 -24.23
C THR A 442 -8.73 -18.58 -23.32
N ILE A 443 -7.77 -18.81 -22.41
CA ILE A 443 -7.22 -17.80 -21.49
C ILE A 443 -6.55 -16.68 -22.28
N LYS A 444 -5.69 -16.99 -23.24
CA LYS A 444 -5.03 -16.00 -24.10
C LYS A 444 -6.07 -15.14 -24.84
N GLY A 445 -7.12 -15.75 -25.35
CA GLY A 445 -8.21 -15.05 -26.02
C GLY A 445 -8.98 -14.09 -25.10
N GLN A 446 -9.21 -14.48 -23.84
CA GLN A 446 -9.83 -13.63 -22.83
C GLN A 446 -8.93 -12.44 -22.47
N PHE A 447 -7.62 -12.67 -22.23
CA PHE A 447 -6.66 -11.64 -21.94
C PHE A 447 -6.52 -10.64 -23.10
N LYS A 448 -6.46 -11.16 -24.35
CA LYS A 448 -6.41 -10.31 -25.54
C LYS A 448 -7.61 -9.38 -25.64
N LYS A 449 -8.83 -9.88 -25.43
CA LYS A 449 -10.05 -9.04 -25.44
C LYS A 449 -9.98 -7.90 -24.41
N GLN A 450 -9.41 -8.17 -23.25
CA GLN A 450 -9.25 -7.14 -22.20
C GLN A 450 -8.21 -6.10 -22.59
N ILE A 451 -7.08 -6.52 -23.16
CA ILE A 451 -6.04 -5.62 -23.68
C ILE A 451 -6.62 -4.74 -24.79
N ASP A 452 -7.26 -5.35 -25.78
CA ASP A 452 -7.86 -4.63 -26.93
C ASP A 452 -8.87 -3.58 -26.46
N LYS A 453 -9.70 -3.92 -25.46
CA LYS A 453 -10.67 -2.97 -24.87
C LYS A 453 -9.96 -1.78 -24.20
N GLY A 454 -8.88 -2.02 -23.45
CA GLY A 454 -8.10 -0.96 -22.80
C GLY A 454 -7.43 -0.03 -23.82
N LEU A 455 -6.81 -0.62 -24.86
CA LEU A 455 -6.17 0.14 -25.92
C LEU A 455 -7.18 0.98 -26.73
N ALA A 456 -8.37 0.44 -27.04
CA ALA A 456 -9.42 1.19 -27.72
C ALA A 456 -9.91 2.40 -26.89
N VAL A 457 -9.92 2.31 -25.55
CA VAL A 457 -10.25 3.46 -24.69
C VAL A 457 -9.11 4.48 -24.68
N TRP A 458 -7.86 4.02 -24.68
CA TRP A 458 -6.69 4.89 -24.80
C TRP A 458 -6.73 5.69 -26.10
N ASP A 459 -6.90 5.02 -27.25
CA ASP A 459 -6.93 5.64 -28.58
C ASP A 459 -8.09 6.64 -28.74
N ALA A 460 -9.22 6.41 -28.05
CA ALA A 460 -10.36 7.32 -28.05
C ALA A 460 -10.14 8.58 -27.19
N ASN A 461 -9.19 8.56 -26.24
CA ASN A 461 -8.92 9.66 -25.31
C ASN A 461 -7.68 10.48 -25.71
N HIS A 462 -6.82 9.98 -26.59
CA HIS A 462 -5.55 10.57 -27.04
C HIS A 462 -5.44 10.63 -28.55
#